data_a8d613cf71b71d3890544b9cbdfd2026
#
_entry.id   a8d613cf71b71d3890544b9cbdfd2026
#
_cell.length_a   1.000
_cell.length_b   1.000
_cell.length_c   1.000
_cell.angle_alpha   90.00
_cell.angle_beta   90.00
_cell.angle_gamma   90.00
#
_symmetry.space_group_name_H-M   'P 1'
#
loop_
_entity.id
_entity.type
_entity.pdbx_description
1 polymer ?
#
loop_
_entity_poly.entity_id
_entity_poly.type
_entity_poly.pdbx_seq_one_letter_code
_entity_poly.pdbx_strand_id
1 'polypeptide(L)'
;MSRHTVRAERGKKYWVISIDGVVRTQAKREREIELMARDWLSLMNDDRDPESFELVVEVAMPEAAQAHLDRARALREESERARVEAARETAAAALVLHESGLTVREIGPLLHVSHQRAQQLVAAAR
;
A
#
# COMPACT_ATOMS: atom_id res chain seq x y z
N MET A 1 -7.74 30.03 7.51
CA MET A 1 -7.72 28.63 7.98
C MET A 1 -6.31 28.27 8.41
N SER A 2 -6.14 27.87 9.66
CA SER A 2 -4.81 27.49 10.15
C SER A 2 -4.59 26.00 9.95
N ARG A 3 -3.33 25.65 9.68
CA ARG A 3 -2.91 24.28 9.43
C ARG A 3 -2.07 23.77 10.61
N HIS A 4 -2.40 22.59 11.10
CA HIS A 4 -1.72 21.98 12.23
C HIS A 4 -1.32 20.54 11.94
N THR A 5 -0.17 20.13 12.48
CA THR A 5 0.29 18.75 12.40
C THR A 5 -0.08 18.02 13.68
N VAL A 6 -0.83 16.94 13.54
CA VAL A 6 -1.28 16.10 14.65
C VAL A 6 -0.56 14.76 14.56
N ARG A 7 0.08 14.38 15.66
CA ARG A 7 0.74 13.08 15.77
C ARG A 7 0.14 12.31 16.94
N ALA A 8 -0.31 11.10 16.68
CA ALA A 8 -0.86 10.23 17.71
C ALA A 8 0.05 9.00 17.91
N GLU A 9 0.32 8.69 19.16
CA GLU A 9 1.14 7.55 19.54
C GLU A 9 0.42 6.73 20.59
N ARG A 10 0.40 5.42 20.43
CA ARG A 10 -0.32 4.54 21.36
C ARG A 10 0.44 4.38 22.68
N GLY A 11 -0.16 4.92 23.75
CA GLY A 11 0.31 4.67 25.11
C GLY A 11 -0.32 3.40 25.69
N LYS A 12 -0.20 3.20 26.99
CA LYS A 12 -0.75 1.99 27.65
C LYS A 12 -2.27 1.92 27.62
N LYS A 13 -2.96 3.05 27.83
CA LYS A 13 -4.41 3.11 27.88
C LYS A 13 -5.03 4.02 26.84
N TYR A 14 -4.30 5.04 26.41
CA TYR A 14 -4.81 6.10 25.55
C TYR A 14 -3.86 6.35 24.40
N TRP A 15 -4.42 6.94 23.35
CA TRP A 15 -3.62 7.55 22.30
C TRP A 15 -3.16 8.91 22.78
N VAL A 16 -1.85 9.10 22.84
CA VAL A 16 -1.25 10.39 23.21
C VAL A 16 -1.17 11.24 21.96
N ILE A 17 -1.77 12.42 22.02
CA ILE A 17 -1.91 13.30 20.86
C ILE A 17 -1.04 14.53 21.03
N SER A 18 -0.10 14.70 20.10
CA SER A 18 0.74 15.88 19.99
C SER A 18 0.19 16.78 18.88
N ILE A 19 0.16 18.07 19.14
CA ILE A 19 -0.24 19.09 18.16
C ILE A 19 0.92 20.03 17.98
N ASP A 20 1.41 20.14 16.74
CA ASP A 20 2.57 20.96 16.40
C ASP A 20 3.80 20.65 17.28
N GLY A 21 4.01 19.35 17.55
CA GLY A 21 5.18 18.86 18.26
C GLY A 21 5.05 18.80 19.78
N VAL A 22 3.94 19.22 20.37
CA VAL A 22 3.74 19.25 21.82
C VAL A 22 2.53 18.40 22.20
N VAL A 23 2.71 17.53 23.22
CA VAL A 23 1.60 16.72 23.73
C VAL A 23 0.52 17.62 24.32
N ARG A 24 -0.70 17.53 23.81
CA ARG A 24 -1.80 18.40 24.20
C ARG A 24 -3.02 17.68 24.73
N THR A 25 -3.32 16.49 24.20
CA THR A 25 -4.54 15.80 24.57
C THR A 25 -4.37 14.29 24.38
N GLN A 26 -5.43 13.54 24.56
CA GLN A 26 -5.43 12.10 24.42
C GLN A 26 -6.79 11.62 23.91
N ALA A 27 -6.81 10.43 23.33
CA ALA A 27 -8.03 9.79 22.90
C ALA A 27 -8.04 8.34 23.37
N LYS A 28 -9.21 7.84 23.70
CA LYS A 28 -9.37 6.46 24.13
C LYS A 28 -9.32 5.50 22.93
N ARG A 29 -9.81 5.96 21.78
CA ARG A 29 -9.90 5.17 20.55
C ARG A 29 -9.28 5.91 19.39
N GLU A 30 -8.71 5.14 18.44
CA GLU A 30 -8.08 5.70 17.25
C GLU A 30 -9.01 6.65 16.47
N ARG A 31 -10.27 6.27 16.30
CA ARG A 31 -11.27 7.08 15.57
C ARG A 31 -11.57 8.42 16.22
N GLU A 32 -11.17 8.63 17.47
CA GLU A 32 -11.42 9.87 18.21
C GLU A 32 -10.23 10.85 18.15
N ILE A 33 -9.12 10.45 17.54
CA ILE A 33 -7.88 11.24 17.50
C ILE A 33 -8.11 12.60 16.88
N GLU A 34 -8.70 12.64 15.69
CA GLU A 34 -8.95 13.89 14.98
C GLU A 34 -9.93 14.79 15.75
N LEU A 35 -11.00 14.19 16.28
CA LEU A 35 -12.00 14.92 17.08
C LEU A 35 -11.36 15.58 18.30
N MET A 36 -10.55 14.84 19.04
CA MET A 36 -9.89 15.38 20.23
C MET A 36 -8.89 16.48 19.91
N ALA A 37 -8.18 16.37 18.80
CA ALA A 37 -7.28 17.41 18.34
C ALA A 37 -8.04 18.69 17.97
N ARG A 38 -9.15 18.56 17.25
CA ARG A 38 -10.00 19.70 16.86
C ARG A 38 -10.62 20.37 18.08
N ASP A 39 -11.08 19.58 19.03
CA ASP A 39 -11.64 20.11 20.29
C ASP A 39 -10.61 20.94 21.05
N TRP A 40 -9.39 20.41 21.17
CA TRP A 40 -8.34 21.14 21.87
C TRP A 40 -8.00 22.47 21.16
N LEU A 41 -7.87 22.43 19.82
CA LEU A 41 -7.58 23.63 19.03
C LEU A 41 -8.70 24.67 19.16
N SER A 42 -9.97 24.23 19.13
CA SER A 42 -11.12 25.13 19.31
C SER A 42 -11.08 25.84 20.66
N LEU A 43 -10.73 25.12 21.72
CA LEU A 43 -10.68 25.67 23.06
C LEU A 43 -9.51 26.65 23.25
N MET A 44 -8.42 26.44 22.56
CA MET A 44 -7.19 27.22 22.74
C MET A 44 -7.06 28.39 21.76
N ASN A 45 -7.94 28.50 20.78
CA ASN A 45 -7.92 29.55 19.78
C ASN A 45 -9.20 30.38 19.84
N ASP A 46 -9.15 31.60 19.29
CA ASP A 46 -10.32 32.50 19.22
C ASP A 46 -11.42 31.91 18.32
N ASP A 47 -11.01 31.20 17.29
CA ASP A 47 -11.94 30.49 16.41
C ASP A 47 -12.36 29.19 17.07
N ARG A 48 -13.63 29.08 17.41
CA ARG A 48 -14.18 27.91 18.11
C ARG A 48 -14.85 26.89 17.19
N ASP A 49 -14.78 27.11 15.88
CA ASP A 49 -15.32 26.16 14.92
C ASP A 49 -14.26 25.08 14.66
N PRO A 50 -14.50 23.81 15.09
CA PRO A 50 -13.55 22.72 14.85
C PRO A 50 -13.26 22.47 13.37
N GLU A 51 -14.18 22.84 12.48
CA GLU A 51 -14.00 22.67 11.03
C GLU A 51 -13.11 23.73 10.40
N SER A 52 -12.76 24.79 11.15
CA SER A 52 -11.89 25.86 10.63
C SER A 52 -10.42 25.47 10.55
N PHE A 53 -10.03 24.33 11.14
CA PHE A 53 -8.63 23.88 11.16
C PHE A 53 -8.37 22.84 10.09
N GLU A 54 -7.27 23.01 9.38
CA GLU A 54 -6.74 21.99 8.48
C GLU A 54 -5.74 21.13 9.25
N LEU A 55 -5.96 19.84 9.31
CA LEU A 55 -5.11 18.93 10.07
C LEU A 55 -4.39 17.95 9.15
N VAL A 56 -3.10 17.76 9.42
CA VAL A 56 -2.33 16.65 8.88
C VAL A 56 -2.16 15.67 10.04
N VAL A 57 -2.81 14.52 9.96
CA VAL A 57 -2.82 13.53 11.05
C VAL A 57 -1.87 12.38 10.72
N GLU A 58 -0.91 12.15 11.60
CA GLU A 58 0.01 11.01 11.54
C GLU A 58 -0.21 10.11 12.74
N VAL A 59 -0.35 8.82 12.51
CA VAL A 59 -0.41 7.82 13.58
C VAL A 59 0.95 7.13 13.64
N ALA A 60 1.61 7.21 14.78
CA ALA A 60 2.91 6.59 14.95
C ALA A 60 2.78 5.07 14.94
N MET A 61 3.53 4.43 14.06
CA MET A 61 3.55 2.97 13.96
C MET A 61 4.64 2.42 14.89
N PRO A 62 4.32 1.46 15.79
CA PRO A 62 5.34 0.80 16.56
C PRO A 62 6.44 0.22 15.67
N GLU A 63 7.69 0.35 16.09
CA GLU A 63 8.85 -0.05 15.28
C GLU A 63 8.77 -1.52 14.83
N ALA A 64 8.38 -2.41 15.73
CA ALA A 64 8.24 -3.83 15.38
C ALA A 64 7.16 -4.06 14.32
N ALA A 65 6.03 -3.36 14.41
CA ALA A 65 4.98 -3.46 13.40
C ALA A 65 5.44 -2.88 12.06
N GLN A 66 6.14 -1.76 12.07
CA GLN A 66 6.68 -1.13 10.87
C GLN A 66 7.67 -2.06 10.16
N ALA A 67 8.54 -2.74 10.90
CA ALA A 67 9.49 -3.69 10.35
C ALA A 67 8.78 -4.83 9.61
N HIS A 68 7.70 -5.37 10.19
CA HIS A 68 6.90 -6.41 9.52
C HIS A 68 6.19 -5.88 8.27
N LEU A 69 5.66 -4.67 8.32
CA LEU A 69 5.01 -4.05 7.15
C LEU A 69 6.01 -3.80 6.02
N ASP A 70 7.21 -3.36 6.34
CA ASP A 70 8.27 -3.15 5.36
C ASP A 70 8.69 -4.49 4.71
N ARG A 71 8.80 -5.55 5.53
CA ARG A 71 9.09 -6.90 5.04
C ARG A 71 7.99 -7.41 4.11
N ALA A 72 6.73 -7.21 4.50
CA ALA A 72 5.58 -7.61 3.68
C ALA A 72 5.59 -6.88 2.33
N ARG A 73 5.91 -5.59 2.34
CA ARG A 73 6.03 -4.80 1.10
C ARG A 73 7.13 -5.35 0.20
N ALA A 74 8.31 -5.60 0.76
CA ALA A 74 9.44 -6.14 0.01
C ALA A 74 9.11 -7.50 -0.61
N LEU A 75 8.43 -8.37 0.12
CA LEU A 75 8.02 -9.68 -0.38
C LEU A 75 6.98 -9.58 -1.50
N ARG A 76 6.04 -8.64 -1.40
CA ARG A 76 5.07 -8.42 -2.48
C ARG A 76 5.74 -7.89 -3.75
N GLU A 77 6.72 -7.00 -3.62
CA GLU A 77 7.49 -6.50 -4.76
C GLU A 77 8.32 -7.61 -5.40
N GLU A 78 8.95 -8.45 -4.59
CA GLU A 78 9.70 -9.62 -5.06
C GLU A 78 8.79 -10.60 -5.78
N SER A 79 7.60 -10.88 -5.22
CA SER A 79 6.60 -11.74 -5.83
C SER A 79 6.14 -11.21 -7.18
N GLU A 80 5.90 -9.89 -7.30
CA GLU A 80 5.50 -9.28 -8.57
C GLU A 80 6.62 -9.38 -9.62
N ARG A 81 7.86 -9.13 -9.22
CA ARG A 81 9.01 -9.32 -10.13
C ARG A 81 9.12 -10.75 -10.61
N ALA A 82 8.97 -11.72 -9.70
CA ALA A 82 9.00 -13.13 -10.04
C ALA A 82 7.86 -13.52 -10.99
N ARG A 83 6.67 -12.97 -10.77
CA ARG A 83 5.52 -13.20 -11.65
C ARG A 83 5.79 -12.69 -13.08
N VAL A 84 6.34 -11.48 -13.19
CA VAL A 84 6.70 -10.88 -14.49
C VAL A 84 7.75 -11.72 -15.19
N GLU A 85 8.77 -12.16 -14.45
CA GLU A 85 9.86 -12.98 -15.00
C GLU A 85 9.32 -14.35 -15.47
N ALA A 86 8.45 -14.97 -14.69
CA ALA A 86 7.83 -16.24 -15.08
C ALA A 86 7.00 -16.10 -16.36
N ALA A 87 6.30 -14.97 -16.53
CA ALA A 87 5.53 -14.70 -17.74
C ALA A 87 6.45 -14.56 -18.96
N ARG A 88 7.58 -13.91 -18.81
CA ARG A 88 8.59 -13.77 -19.88
C ARG A 88 9.16 -15.12 -20.28
N GLU A 89 9.48 -15.96 -19.30
CA GLU A 89 10.01 -17.31 -19.56
C GLU A 89 8.99 -18.19 -20.28
N THR A 90 7.74 -18.12 -19.89
CA THR A 90 6.66 -18.85 -20.56
C THR A 90 6.49 -18.39 -22.01
N ALA A 91 6.55 -17.09 -22.26
CA ALA A 91 6.49 -16.53 -23.62
C ALA A 91 7.68 -16.97 -24.46
N ALA A 92 8.88 -16.98 -23.87
CA ALA A 92 10.09 -17.45 -24.54
C ALA A 92 9.97 -18.92 -24.94
N ALA A 93 9.43 -19.76 -24.06
CA ALA A 93 9.18 -21.17 -24.37
C ALA A 93 8.21 -21.32 -25.55
N ALA A 94 7.12 -20.53 -25.54
CA ALA A 94 6.15 -20.55 -26.64
C ALA A 94 6.80 -20.17 -27.98
N LEU A 95 7.66 -19.16 -27.97
CA LEU A 95 8.39 -18.74 -29.17
C LEU A 95 9.33 -19.82 -29.68
N VAL A 96 10.09 -20.45 -28.81
CA VAL A 96 11.00 -21.57 -29.18
C VAL A 96 10.20 -22.69 -29.84
N LEU A 97 9.06 -23.08 -29.26
CA LEU A 97 8.20 -24.11 -29.84
C LEU A 97 7.67 -23.71 -31.20
N HIS A 98 7.26 -22.45 -31.36
CA HIS A 98 6.74 -21.96 -32.63
C HIS A 98 7.85 -21.93 -33.69
N GLU A 99 9.04 -21.47 -33.36
CA GLU A 99 10.18 -21.47 -34.26
C GLU A 99 10.67 -22.88 -34.63
N SER A 100 10.34 -23.86 -33.79
CA SER A 100 10.59 -25.28 -34.06
C SER A 100 9.59 -25.89 -35.04
N GLY A 101 8.60 -25.10 -35.49
CA GLY A 101 7.61 -25.52 -36.46
C GLY A 101 6.25 -25.94 -35.89
N LEU A 102 6.03 -25.79 -34.58
CA LEU A 102 4.75 -26.13 -33.96
C LEU A 102 3.72 -25.02 -34.22
N THR A 103 2.48 -25.44 -34.42
CA THR A 103 1.35 -24.50 -34.52
C THR A 103 0.91 -24.07 -33.12
N VAL A 104 0.19 -22.95 -33.02
CA VAL A 104 -0.38 -22.50 -31.74
C VAL A 104 -1.36 -23.51 -31.15
N ARG A 105 -2.02 -24.31 -31.99
CA ARG A 105 -2.92 -25.40 -31.55
C ARG A 105 -2.14 -26.55 -30.91
N GLU A 106 -0.91 -26.77 -31.33
CA GLU A 106 -0.01 -27.75 -30.71
C GLU A 106 0.67 -27.21 -29.46
N ILE A 107 1.03 -25.94 -29.45
CA ILE A 107 1.69 -25.26 -28.31
C ILE A 107 0.75 -25.18 -27.10
N GLY A 108 -0.52 -24.85 -27.33
CA GLY A 108 -1.50 -24.68 -26.23
C GLY A 108 -1.49 -25.85 -25.25
N PRO A 109 -1.75 -27.09 -25.70
CA PRO A 109 -1.74 -28.26 -24.80
C PRO A 109 -0.41 -28.49 -24.11
N LEU A 110 0.72 -28.22 -24.76
CA LEU A 110 2.05 -28.39 -24.17
C LEU A 110 2.31 -27.43 -23.02
N LEU A 111 1.76 -26.21 -23.11
CA LEU A 111 1.88 -25.19 -22.06
C LEU A 111 0.66 -25.15 -21.13
N HIS A 112 -0.32 -26.02 -21.34
CA HIS A 112 -1.58 -26.07 -20.59
C HIS A 112 -2.39 -24.76 -20.71
N VAL A 113 -2.41 -24.20 -21.90
CA VAL A 113 -3.16 -22.95 -22.19
C VAL A 113 -4.00 -23.14 -23.46
N SER A 114 -4.95 -22.21 -23.70
CA SER A 114 -5.70 -22.20 -24.96
C SER A 114 -4.80 -21.83 -26.15
N HIS A 115 -5.22 -22.20 -27.36
CA HIS A 115 -4.48 -21.79 -28.55
C HIS A 115 -4.44 -20.27 -28.72
N GLN A 116 -5.48 -19.56 -28.28
CA GLN A 116 -5.50 -18.09 -28.28
C GLN A 116 -4.43 -17.52 -27.35
N ARG A 117 -4.30 -18.11 -26.15
CA ARG A 117 -3.26 -17.71 -25.21
C ARG A 117 -1.88 -18.04 -25.75
N ALA A 118 -1.72 -19.19 -26.39
CA ALA A 118 -0.46 -19.56 -27.04
C ALA A 118 -0.05 -18.54 -28.10
N GLN A 119 -1.00 -18.08 -28.92
CA GLN A 119 -0.74 -17.04 -29.92
C GLN A 119 -0.28 -15.73 -29.27
N GLN A 120 -0.93 -15.31 -28.20
CA GLN A 120 -0.54 -14.11 -27.45
C GLN A 120 0.87 -14.23 -26.88
N LEU A 121 1.23 -15.39 -26.33
CA LEU A 121 2.54 -15.65 -25.77
C LEU A 121 3.64 -15.57 -26.84
N VAL A 122 3.42 -16.17 -27.99
CA VAL A 122 4.35 -16.09 -29.14
C VAL A 122 4.54 -14.63 -29.58
N ALA A 123 3.46 -13.88 -29.71
CA ALA A 123 3.51 -12.48 -30.11
C ALA A 123 4.24 -11.62 -29.06
N ALA A 124 4.04 -11.88 -27.79
CA ALA A 124 4.69 -11.14 -26.71
C ALA A 124 6.21 -11.35 -26.65
N ALA A 125 6.69 -12.51 -27.10
CA ALA A 125 8.12 -12.85 -27.07
C ALA A 125 8.89 -12.33 -28.28
N ARG A 126 8.19 -11.89 -29.31
CA ARG A 126 8.82 -11.35 -30.53
C ARG A 126 9.34 -9.94 -30.39
#